data_b0a5eda96447b8b318db3b436ad837b2
#
_entry.id   b0a5eda96447b8b318db3b436ad837b2
#
_cell.length_a   1.000
_cell.length_b   1.000
_cell.length_c   1.000
_cell.angle_alpha   90.00
_cell.angle_beta   90.00
_cell.angle_gamma   90.00
#
_symmetry.space_group_name_H-M   'P 1'
#
loop_
_entity.id
_entity.type
_entity.pdbx_description
1 polymer ?
#
loop_
_entity_poly.entity_id
_entity_poly.type
_entity_poly.pdbx_seq_one_letter_code
_entity_poly.pdbx_strand_id
1 'polypeptide(L)'
;GDPSADLCMKAVVAIRERVALPGLRLHLHKRIPMGAGLGGGSSDGAHTLLLLNDLLELDLKQQELLDLASGLGSDCPFFLGPGPQLATGRGEVLEPVSLDLNGLWLVLVNPGVHVPTSAAFFHTPSTGRSFNITDVLLNEPMERWRALAPNIMENHVFSTWPIVADVLERIQRAGAAHAAMSGSGSTVFGLFRAKPPAFEWPTAYSCWTFRL
;
A
#
# COMPACT_ATOMS: atom_id res chain seq x y z
N GLY A 1 -12.74 3.07 -17.06
CA GLY A 1 -13.20 3.71 -15.84
C GLY A 1 -13.61 5.16 -16.10
N ASP A 2 -14.23 5.79 -15.13
CA ASP A 2 -14.55 7.22 -15.18
C ASP A 2 -13.26 8.05 -15.02
N PRO A 3 -12.83 8.84 -16.02
CA PRO A 3 -11.62 9.65 -15.93
C PRO A 3 -11.67 10.65 -14.78
N SER A 4 -12.85 11.13 -14.37
CA SER A 4 -13.00 12.10 -13.26
C SER A 4 -12.68 11.48 -11.89
N ALA A 5 -12.78 10.17 -11.76
CA ALA A 5 -12.44 9.44 -10.54
C ALA A 5 -10.95 9.03 -10.49
N ASP A 6 -10.24 9.09 -11.62
CA ASP A 6 -8.84 8.67 -11.72
C ASP A 6 -7.90 9.67 -11.03
N LEU A 7 -7.04 9.17 -10.12
CA LEU A 7 -6.14 10.03 -9.33
C LEU A 7 -5.05 10.70 -10.18
N CYS A 8 -4.63 10.10 -11.29
CA CYS A 8 -3.70 10.76 -12.22
C CYS A 8 -4.35 11.96 -12.88
N MET A 9 -5.62 11.84 -13.30
CA MET A 9 -6.37 12.96 -13.85
C MET A 9 -6.62 14.04 -12.82
N LYS A 10 -6.95 13.68 -11.58
CA LYS A 10 -7.08 14.64 -10.47
C LYS A 10 -5.77 15.37 -10.20
N ALA A 11 -4.64 14.68 -10.27
CA ALA A 11 -3.31 15.30 -10.13
C ALA A 11 -3.05 16.37 -11.21
N VAL A 12 -3.39 16.07 -12.47
CA VAL A 12 -3.29 17.04 -13.56
C VAL A 12 -4.18 18.27 -13.29
N VAL A 13 -5.42 18.06 -12.85
CA VAL A 13 -6.35 19.16 -12.54
C VAL A 13 -5.81 20.00 -11.38
N ALA A 14 -5.36 19.37 -10.30
CA ALA A 14 -4.84 20.07 -9.13
C ALA A 14 -3.61 20.94 -9.45
N ILE A 15 -2.72 20.50 -10.35
CA ILE A 15 -1.60 21.34 -10.80
C ILE A 15 -2.11 22.48 -11.71
N ARG A 16 -3.10 22.22 -12.60
CA ARG A 16 -3.67 23.25 -13.47
C ARG A 16 -4.33 24.42 -12.74
N GLU A 17 -4.81 24.18 -11.53
CA GLU A 17 -5.37 25.23 -10.67
C GLU A 17 -4.28 26.19 -10.15
N ARG A 18 -3.01 25.77 -10.14
CA ARG A 18 -1.87 26.57 -9.66
C ARG A 18 -1.03 27.19 -10.78
N VAL A 19 -0.84 26.43 -11.86
CA VAL A 19 0.02 26.84 -12.99
C VAL A 19 -0.62 26.46 -14.31
N ALA A 20 -0.36 27.27 -15.35
CA ALA A 20 -0.81 26.96 -16.70
C ALA A 20 -0.06 25.73 -17.23
N LEU A 21 -0.79 24.69 -17.62
CA LEU A 21 -0.22 23.51 -18.23
C LEU A 21 -0.53 23.45 -19.74
N PRO A 22 0.41 22.94 -20.55
CA PRO A 22 0.15 22.67 -21.97
C PRO A 22 -0.90 21.56 -22.13
N GLY A 23 -1.28 21.28 -23.37
CA GLY A 23 -2.07 20.09 -23.70
C GLY A 23 -1.28 18.84 -23.36
N LEU A 24 -1.86 17.95 -22.53
CA LEU A 24 -1.22 16.72 -22.05
C LEU A 24 -1.97 15.49 -22.60
N ARG A 25 -1.22 14.45 -22.91
CA ARG A 25 -1.75 13.12 -23.15
C ARG A 25 -1.16 12.18 -22.10
N LEU A 26 -2.01 11.63 -21.23
CA LEU A 26 -1.62 10.68 -20.19
C LEU A 26 -1.97 9.26 -20.63
N HIS A 27 -1.02 8.34 -20.51
CA HIS A 27 -1.22 6.91 -20.72
C HIS A 27 -0.85 6.16 -19.44
N LEU A 28 -1.83 5.51 -18.81
CA LEU A 28 -1.65 4.73 -17.60
C LEU A 28 -1.66 3.23 -17.90
N HIS A 29 -0.55 2.55 -17.64
CA HIS A 29 -0.46 1.09 -17.70
C HIS A 29 -0.57 0.50 -16.29
N LYS A 30 -1.77 0.11 -15.87
CA LYS A 30 -2.02 -0.49 -14.55
C LYS A 30 -1.41 -1.87 -14.43
N ARG A 31 -0.44 -2.00 -13.51
CA ARG A 31 0.18 -3.29 -13.16
C ARG A 31 -0.26 -3.81 -11.80
N ILE A 32 -0.57 -2.91 -10.87
CA ILE A 32 -1.14 -3.24 -9.57
C ILE A 32 -2.66 -3.29 -9.73
N PRO A 33 -3.34 -4.40 -9.37
CA PRO A 33 -4.78 -4.49 -9.45
C PRO A 33 -5.47 -3.41 -8.60
N MET A 34 -6.59 -2.88 -9.09
CA MET A 34 -7.39 -1.92 -8.33
C MET A 34 -8.02 -2.60 -7.12
N GLY A 35 -8.05 -1.92 -5.97
CA GLY A 35 -8.63 -2.45 -4.75
C GLY A 35 -7.85 -3.64 -4.16
N ALA A 36 -6.54 -3.71 -4.45
CA ALA A 36 -5.67 -4.80 -3.99
C ALA A 36 -5.11 -4.62 -2.57
N GLY A 37 -5.39 -3.49 -1.90
CA GLY A 37 -4.78 -3.16 -0.60
C GLY A 37 -3.31 -2.71 -0.69
N LEU A 38 -2.82 -2.37 -1.89
CA LEU A 38 -1.42 -1.99 -2.14
C LEU A 38 -1.22 -0.49 -2.43
N GLY A 39 -2.24 0.32 -2.25
CA GLY A 39 -2.15 1.76 -2.49
C GLY A 39 -1.85 2.16 -3.95
N GLY A 40 -2.02 1.25 -4.92
CA GLY A 40 -1.60 1.45 -6.30
C GLY A 40 -2.18 2.70 -6.97
N GLY A 41 -3.46 3.03 -6.72
CA GLY A 41 -4.08 4.25 -7.22
C GLY A 41 -3.46 5.52 -6.61
N SER A 42 -3.21 5.51 -5.30
CA SER A 42 -2.57 6.62 -4.60
C SER A 42 -1.13 6.83 -5.05
N SER A 43 -0.41 5.72 -5.30
CA SER A 43 0.92 5.74 -5.91
C SER A 43 0.89 6.37 -7.29
N ASP A 44 -0.04 5.95 -8.17
CA ASP A 44 -0.17 6.51 -9.52
C ASP A 44 -0.44 8.02 -9.49
N GLY A 45 -1.35 8.48 -8.62
CA GLY A 45 -1.65 9.90 -8.43
C GLY A 45 -0.46 10.72 -7.94
N ALA A 46 0.21 10.24 -6.89
CA ALA A 46 1.39 10.88 -6.31
C ALA A 46 2.54 10.97 -7.32
N HIS A 47 2.84 9.89 -8.01
CA HIS A 47 3.88 9.87 -9.04
C HIS A 47 3.51 10.71 -10.27
N THR A 48 2.23 10.91 -10.57
CA THR A 48 1.81 11.86 -11.60
C THR A 48 2.16 13.29 -11.21
N LEU A 49 2.02 13.68 -9.93
CA LEU A 49 2.47 14.99 -9.46
C LEU A 49 3.98 15.18 -9.64
N LEU A 50 4.78 14.16 -9.21
CA LEU A 50 6.23 14.20 -9.37
C LEU A 50 6.64 14.27 -10.84
N LEU A 51 6.04 13.43 -11.67
CA LEU A 51 6.33 13.38 -13.11
C LEU A 51 6.04 14.72 -13.81
N LEU A 52 4.90 15.36 -13.49
CA LEU A 52 4.54 16.66 -14.07
C LEU A 52 5.46 17.76 -13.56
N ASN A 53 5.82 17.75 -12.29
CA ASN A 53 6.76 18.71 -11.72
C ASN A 53 8.12 18.64 -12.41
N ASP A 54 8.64 17.42 -12.62
CA ASP A 54 9.93 17.20 -13.28
C ASP A 54 9.85 17.50 -14.79
N LEU A 55 8.89 16.89 -15.49
CA LEU A 55 8.77 17.00 -16.96
C LEU A 55 8.56 18.45 -17.46
N LEU A 56 7.84 19.24 -16.68
CA LEU A 56 7.46 20.60 -17.04
C LEU A 56 8.25 21.68 -16.27
N GLU A 57 9.27 21.27 -15.51
CA GLU A 57 10.16 22.14 -14.73
C GLU A 57 9.36 23.16 -13.88
N LEU A 58 8.32 22.68 -13.17
CA LEU A 58 7.40 23.55 -12.43
C LEU A 58 8.01 24.11 -11.14
N ASP A 59 9.12 23.57 -10.68
CA ASP A 59 9.86 23.94 -9.46
C ASP A 59 8.99 23.94 -8.17
N LEU A 60 7.94 23.09 -8.15
CA LEU A 60 7.14 22.89 -6.96
C LEU A 60 7.99 22.26 -5.86
N LYS A 61 7.93 22.84 -4.68
CA LYS A 61 8.71 22.37 -3.53
C LYS A 61 8.01 21.14 -2.90
N GLN A 62 8.77 20.38 -2.12
CA GLN A 62 8.28 19.16 -1.47
C GLN A 62 6.96 19.39 -0.70
N GLN A 63 6.86 20.52 0.04
CA GLN A 63 5.64 20.82 0.80
C GLN A 63 4.43 21.06 -0.12
N GLU A 64 4.62 21.74 -1.25
CA GLU A 64 3.54 21.99 -2.21
C GLU A 64 3.05 20.70 -2.86
N LEU A 65 3.97 19.76 -3.14
CA LEU A 65 3.64 18.44 -3.64
C LEU A 65 2.88 17.61 -2.59
N LEU A 66 3.28 17.69 -1.32
CA LEU A 66 2.58 17.03 -0.20
C LEU A 66 1.16 17.59 -0.03
N ASP A 67 0.99 18.91 -0.12
CA ASP A 67 -0.32 19.56 -0.03
C ASP A 67 -1.24 19.11 -1.20
N LEU A 68 -0.70 19.07 -2.42
CA LEU A 68 -1.42 18.56 -3.59
C LEU A 68 -1.80 17.08 -3.41
N ALA A 69 -0.86 16.25 -2.99
CA ALA A 69 -1.09 14.83 -2.76
C ALA A 69 -2.17 14.58 -1.69
N SER A 70 -2.15 15.35 -0.61
CA SER A 70 -3.17 15.29 0.46
C SER A 70 -4.58 15.61 -0.07
N GLY A 71 -4.67 16.52 -1.04
CA GLY A 71 -5.91 16.85 -1.74
C GLY A 71 -6.41 15.73 -2.66
N LEU A 72 -5.54 14.85 -3.14
CA LEU A 72 -5.92 13.69 -3.96
C LEU A 72 -6.49 12.54 -3.12
N GLY A 73 -5.91 12.31 -1.94
CA GLY A 73 -6.34 11.25 -1.03
C GLY A 73 -5.34 11.06 0.11
N SER A 74 -5.83 10.54 1.25
CA SER A 74 -5.04 10.39 2.49
C SER A 74 -3.76 9.55 2.31
N ASP A 75 -3.77 8.57 1.42
CA ASP A 75 -2.62 7.70 1.21
C ASP A 75 -1.60 8.25 0.18
N CYS A 76 -1.97 9.30 -0.60
CA CYS A 76 -1.09 9.82 -1.66
C CYS A 76 0.22 10.43 -1.11
N PRO A 77 0.23 11.19 -0.01
CA PRO A 77 1.47 11.76 0.55
C PRO A 77 2.53 10.71 0.90
N PHE A 78 2.10 9.50 1.31
CA PHE A 78 3.01 8.40 1.63
C PHE A 78 3.98 8.10 0.47
N PHE A 79 3.50 8.14 -0.77
CA PHE A 79 4.30 7.83 -1.96
C PHE A 79 5.24 8.94 -2.43
N LEU A 80 5.23 10.09 -1.76
CA LEU A 80 6.18 11.18 -1.98
C LEU A 80 7.37 11.14 -1.01
N GLY A 81 7.28 10.32 0.04
CA GLY A 81 8.31 10.17 1.04
C GLY A 81 9.34 9.06 0.72
N PRO A 82 10.53 9.12 1.29
CA PRO A 82 11.56 8.11 1.12
C PRO A 82 11.36 6.94 2.12
N GLY A 83 10.99 5.77 1.63
CA GLY A 83 11.01 4.55 2.43
C GLY A 83 9.87 4.37 3.44
N PRO A 84 10.06 3.55 4.47
CA PRO A 84 9.02 3.22 5.45
C PRO A 84 8.59 4.42 6.28
N GLN A 85 7.29 4.55 6.51
CA GLN A 85 6.71 5.63 7.31
C GLN A 85 5.58 5.08 8.19
N LEU A 86 5.48 5.60 9.41
CA LEU A 86 4.31 5.43 10.26
C LEU A 86 3.26 6.47 9.86
N ALA A 87 2.09 6.00 9.50
CA ALA A 87 0.94 6.85 9.23
C ALA A 87 0.01 6.87 10.44
N THR A 88 -0.37 8.06 10.90
CA THR A 88 -1.32 8.27 11.99
C THR A 88 -2.46 9.19 11.54
N GLY A 89 -3.42 9.48 12.44
CA GLY A 89 -4.62 10.21 12.05
C GLY A 89 -5.50 9.36 11.14
N ARG A 90 -5.88 9.87 9.96
CA ARG A 90 -6.58 9.14 8.89
C ARG A 90 -5.60 8.58 7.85
N GLY A 91 -4.26 8.67 8.11
CA GLY A 91 -3.17 8.30 7.21
C GLY A 91 -2.36 9.49 6.68
N GLU A 92 -2.76 10.72 7.02
CA GLU A 92 -2.13 11.96 6.53
C GLU A 92 -0.92 12.42 7.35
N VAL A 93 -0.81 12.00 8.61
CA VAL A 93 0.36 12.33 9.45
C VAL A 93 1.39 11.23 9.28
N LEU A 94 2.50 11.55 8.65
CA LEU A 94 3.55 10.61 8.26
C LEU A 94 4.84 10.90 9.02
N GLU A 95 5.38 9.87 9.68
CA GLU A 95 6.65 9.91 10.38
C GLU A 95 7.60 8.85 9.80
N PRO A 96 8.83 9.22 9.35
CA PRO A 96 9.79 8.23 8.86
C PRO A 96 10.13 7.19 9.91
N VAL A 97 10.26 5.93 9.50
CA VAL A 97 10.66 4.81 10.35
C VAL A 97 11.93 4.18 9.79
N SER A 98 12.98 4.10 10.62
CA SER A 98 14.25 3.48 10.24
C SER A 98 14.16 1.94 10.29
N LEU A 99 13.31 1.37 9.45
CA LEU A 99 13.13 -0.08 9.32
C LEU A 99 13.99 -0.61 8.18
N ASP A 100 14.96 -1.45 8.50
CA ASP A 100 15.82 -2.10 7.50
C ASP A 100 15.24 -3.47 7.12
N LEU A 101 14.83 -3.58 5.87
CA LEU A 101 14.35 -4.82 5.26
C LEU A 101 15.30 -5.36 4.18
N ASN A 102 16.50 -4.76 4.03
CA ASN A 102 17.45 -5.15 3.01
C ASN A 102 17.86 -6.64 3.14
N GLY A 103 17.94 -7.29 2.00
CA GLY A 103 18.31 -8.70 1.91
C GLY A 103 17.19 -9.69 2.16
N LEU A 104 16.03 -9.23 2.64
CA LEU A 104 14.83 -10.07 2.74
C LEU A 104 14.21 -10.32 1.36
N TRP A 105 13.39 -11.34 1.30
CA TRP A 105 12.54 -11.60 0.16
C TRP A 105 11.09 -11.23 0.50
N LEU A 106 10.44 -10.53 -0.40
CA LEU A 106 9.03 -10.17 -0.32
C LEU A 106 8.24 -11.00 -1.34
N VAL A 107 7.23 -11.69 -0.86
CA VAL A 107 6.21 -12.34 -1.69
C VAL A 107 4.91 -11.57 -1.54
N LEU A 108 4.28 -11.22 -2.66
CA LEU A 108 2.94 -10.62 -2.69
C LEU A 108 2.01 -11.55 -3.46
N VAL A 109 0.85 -11.83 -2.90
CA VAL A 109 -0.18 -12.66 -3.54
C VAL A 109 -1.53 -11.97 -3.44
N ASN A 110 -2.13 -11.64 -4.57
CA ASN A 110 -3.48 -11.13 -4.65
C ASN A 110 -4.40 -12.22 -5.24
N PRO A 111 -5.39 -12.72 -4.49
CA PRO A 111 -6.29 -13.79 -4.96
C PRO A 111 -7.37 -13.32 -5.94
N GLY A 112 -7.31 -12.09 -6.43
CA GLY A 112 -8.28 -11.57 -7.39
C GLY A 112 -9.63 -11.19 -6.78
N VAL A 113 -9.75 -11.15 -5.46
CA VAL A 113 -10.98 -10.77 -4.76
C VAL A 113 -10.94 -9.27 -4.46
N HIS A 114 -12.02 -8.58 -4.80
CA HIS A 114 -12.18 -7.16 -4.44
C HIS A 114 -12.78 -7.03 -3.04
N VAL A 115 -12.03 -6.39 -2.14
CA VAL A 115 -12.51 -6.03 -0.79
C VAL A 115 -12.79 -4.53 -0.78
N PRO A 116 -14.06 -4.10 -0.64
CA PRO A 116 -14.37 -2.68 -0.49
C PRO A 116 -13.72 -2.12 0.77
N THR A 117 -12.85 -1.13 0.62
CA THR A 117 -12.12 -0.52 1.75
C THR A 117 -13.08 -0.01 2.83
N SER A 118 -14.20 0.60 2.44
CA SER A 118 -15.24 1.07 3.37
C SER A 118 -15.84 -0.07 4.20
N ALA A 119 -16.04 -1.25 3.63
CA ALA A 119 -16.54 -2.41 4.36
C ALA A 119 -15.50 -2.93 5.37
N ALA A 120 -14.23 -3.01 4.98
CA ALA A 120 -13.15 -3.41 5.88
C ALA A 120 -13.06 -2.47 7.10
N PHE A 121 -13.13 -1.15 6.89
CA PHE A 121 -13.12 -0.18 7.98
C PHE A 121 -14.39 -0.24 8.85
N PHE A 122 -15.57 -0.34 8.24
CA PHE A 122 -16.85 -0.33 8.97
C PHE A 122 -16.97 -1.50 9.96
N HIS A 123 -16.46 -2.66 9.58
CA HIS A 123 -16.50 -3.88 10.41
C HIS A 123 -15.29 -4.06 11.31
N THR A 124 -14.37 -3.10 11.32
CA THR A 124 -13.20 -3.15 12.21
C THR A 124 -13.51 -2.38 13.49
N PRO A 125 -13.71 -3.07 14.63
CA PRO A 125 -14.00 -2.40 15.88
C PRO A 125 -12.78 -1.58 16.33
N SER A 126 -13.03 -0.38 16.84
CA SER A 126 -11.99 0.31 17.61
C SER A 126 -11.71 -0.49 18.88
N THR A 127 -10.55 -1.13 18.92
CA THR A 127 -10.20 -2.02 20.04
C THR A 127 -9.87 -1.28 21.30
N GLY A 128 -9.74 0.06 21.27
CA GLY A 128 -9.23 0.88 22.37
C GLY A 128 -7.80 0.52 22.80
N ARG A 129 -7.18 -0.47 22.17
CA ARG A 129 -5.79 -0.84 22.42
C ARG A 129 -4.87 0.04 21.58
N SER A 130 -4.08 0.85 22.27
CA SER A 130 -2.94 1.52 21.67
C SER A 130 -1.73 0.59 21.78
N PHE A 131 -1.07 0.30 20.67
CA PHE A 131 0.24 -0.34 20.66
C PHE A 131 1.20 0.52 19.84
N ASN A 132 2.43 0.60 20.31
CA ASN A 132 3.46 1.33 19.59
C ASN A 132 3.99 0.41 18.47
N ILE A 133 3.43 0.55 17.27
CA ILE A 133 3.83 -0.28 16.12
C ILE A 133 5.31 -0.10 15.78
N THR A 134 5.84 1.12 15.92
CA THR A 134 7.25 1.41 15.65
C THR A 134 8.15 0.64 16.62
N ASP A 135 7.79 0.61 17.90
CA ASP A 135 8.53 -0.15 18.90
C ASP A 135 8.54 -1.66 18.58
N VAL A 136 7.39 -2.20 18.19
CA VAL A 136 7.28 -3.61 17.77
C VAL A 136 8.17 -3.89 16.55
N LEU A 137 8.12 -3.04 15.52
CA LEU A 137 8.85 -3.27 14.29
C LEU A 137 10.38 -3.12 14.47
N LEU A 138 10.83 -2.26 15.38
CA LEU A 138 12.25 -1.99 15.59
C LEU A 138 12.90 -2.88 16.65
N ASN A 139 12.16 -3.32 17.65
CA ASN A 139 12.71 -3.98 18.83
C ASN A 139 12.30 -5.45 19.00
N GLU A 140 11.25 -5.90 18.29
CA GLU A 140 10.80 -7.28 18.40
C GLU A 140 11.24 -8.13 17.18
N PRO A 141 11.49 -9.42 17.37
CA PRO A 141 11.73 -10.33 16.26
C PRO A 141 10.56 -10.33 15.26
N MET A 142 10.88 -10.36 13.98
CA MET A 142 9.90 -10.31 12.88
C MET A 142 8.81 -11.38 13.02
N GLU A 143 9.16 -12.54 13.55
CA GLU A 143 8.26 -13.67 13.80
C GLU A 143 7.15 -13.35 14.82
N ARG A 144 7.36 -12.29 15.65
CA ARG A 144 6.39 -11.83 16.65
C ARG A 144 5.51 -10.69 16.16
N TRP A 145 5.86 -10.02 15.05
CA TRP A 145 5.16 -8.82 14.58
C TRP A 145 3.66 -9.07 14.41
N ARG A 146 3.29 -10.22 13.81
CA ARG A 146 1.88 -10.55 13.60
C ARG A 146 1.08 -10.64 14.90
N ALA A 147 1.67 -11.18 15.95
CA ALA A 147 1.01 -11.33 17.24
C ALA A 147 0.92 -10.00 18.02
N LEU A 148 1.94 -9.14 17.88
CA LEU A 148 2.06 -7.90 18.64
C LEU A 148 1.41 -6.70 17.92
N ALA A 149 1.43 -6.67 16.59
CA ALA A 149 0.87 -5.64 15.74
C ALA A 149 0.03 -6.24 14.59
N PRO A 150 -1.08 -6.92 14.88
CA PRO A 150 -1.91 -7.55 13.86
C PRO A 150 -2.62 -6.50 13.00
N ASN A 151 -2.87 -6.85 11.73
CA ASN A 151 -3.83 -6.10 10.92
C ASN A 151 -5.26 -6.43 11.40
N ILE A 152 -5.88 -5.49 12.09
CA ILE A 152 -7.20 -5.67 12.72
C ILE A 152 -8.34 -5.89 11.72
N MET A 153 -8.15 -5.54 10.44
CA MET A 153 -9.13 -5.78 9.37
C MET A 153 -9.20 -7.25 8.96
N GLU A 154 -8.15 -8.04 9.24
CA GLU A 154 -8.06 -9.45 8.84
C GLU A 154 -9.23 -10.28 9.34
N ASN A 155 -9.72 -10.05 10.57
CA ASN A 155 -10.80 -10.83 11.13
C ASN A 155 -12.08 -10.77 10.28
N HIS A 156 -12.47 -9.58 9.84
CA HIS A 156 -13.62 -9.40 8.97
C HIS A 156 -13.35 -9.94 7.56
N VAL A 157 -12.21 -9.60 6.99
CA VAL A 157 -11.89 -10.01 5.62
C VAL A 157 -11.78 -11.53 5.52
N PHE A 158 -11.13 -12.19 6.45
CA PHE A 158 -10.97 -13.65 6.44
C PHE A 158 -12.28 -14.40 6.66
N SER A 159 -13.19 -13.85 7.47
CA SER A 159 -14.52 -14.47 7.65
C SER A 159 -15.40 -14.31 6.41
N THR A 160 -15.27 -13.20 5.70
CA THR A 160 -16.10 -12.89 4.51
C THR A 160 -15.51 -13.49 3.24
N TRP A 161 -14.17 -13.49 3.12
CA TRP A 161 -13.41 -14.03 1.98
C TRP A 161 -12.34 -15.02 2.47
N PRO A 162 -12.70 -16.26 2.82
CA PRO A 162 -11.78 -17.27 3.37
C PRO A 162 -10.54 -17.53 2.51
N ILE A 163 -10.65 -17.34 1.19
CA ILE A 163 -9.56 -17.48 0.24
C ILE A 163 -8.35 -16.59 0.57
N VAL A 164 -8.58 -15.43 1.22
CA VAL A 164 -7.48 -14.53 1.65
C VAL A 164 -6.74 -15.15 2.84
N ALA A 165 -7.46 -15.79 3.77
CA ALA A 165 -6.87 -16.53 4.87
C ALA A 165 -6.07 -17.73 4.38
N ASP A 166 -6.59 -18.46 3.38
CA ASP A 166 -5.88 -19.62 2.79
C ASP A 166 -4.54 -19.20 2.18
N VAL A 167 -4.50 -18.03 1.51
CA VAL A 167 -3.25 -17.46 0.97
C VAL A 167 -2.26 -17.16 2.10
N LEU A 168 -2.73 -16.54 3.18
CA LEU A 168 -1.90 -16.24 4.35
C LEU A 168 -1.29 -17.50 4.94
N GLU A 169 -2.12 -18.52 5.19
CA GLU A 169 -1.65 -19.79 5.76
C GLU A 169 -0.62 -20.47 4.86
N ARG A 170 -0.81 -20.47 3.55
CA ARG A 170 0.16 -21.06 2.61
C ARG A 170 1.51 -20.34 2.66
N ILE A 171 1.51 -19.00 2.72
CA ILE A 171 2.72 -18.19 2.84
C ILE A 171 3.43 -18.50 4.18
N GLN A 172 2.69 -18.60 5.29
CA GLN A 172 3.23 -18.94 6.59
C GLN A 172 3.85 -20.36 6.62
N ARG A 173 3.12 -21.34 6.10
CA ARG A 173 3.61 -22.73 6.01
C ARG A 173 4.85 -22.88 5.14
N ALA A 174 5.05 -21.95 4.18
CA ALA A 174 6.25 -21.90 3.35
C ALA A 174 7.48 -21.32 4.08
N GLY A 175 7.35 -20.91 5.34
CA GLY A 175 8.45 -20.44 6.18
C GLY A 175 8.65 -18.92 6.14
N ALA A 176 7.62 -18.13 5.85
CA ALA A 176 7.70 -16.68 6.01
C ALA A 176 8.00 -16.32 7.47
N ALA A 177 8.98 -15.47 7.71
CA ALA A 177 9.29 -14.93 9.02
C ALA A 177 8.15 -14.00 9.51
N HIS A 178 7.51 -13.29 8.58
CA HIS A 178 6.29 -12.53 8.83
C HIS A 178 5.36 -12.62 7.63
N ALA A 179 4.05 -12.72 7.88
CA ALA A 179 3.04 -12.64 6.86
C ALA A 179 1.78 -11.96 7.39
N ALA A 180 1.18 -11.10 6.57
CA ALA A 180 -0.04 -10.38 6.90
C ALA A 180 -0.80 -9.96 5.62
N MET A 181 -2.05 -9.59 5.79
CA MET A 181 -2.81 -8.91 4.75
C MET A 181 -2.36 -7.45 4.64
N SER A 182 -2.23 -6.94 3.43
CA SER A 182 -1.87 -5.55 3.17
C SER A 182 -3.09 -4.65 3.20
N GLY A 183 -3.10 -3.66 4.10
CA GLY A 183 -4.19 -2.69 4.24
C GLY A 183 -5.54 -3.36 4.42
N SER A 184 -6.55 -2.97 3.64
CA SER A 184 -7.89 -3.56 3.63
C SER A 184 -7.99 -4.87 2.84
N GLY A 185 -6.90 -5.34 2.27
CA GLY A 185 -6.86 -6.55 1.43
C GLY A 185 -7.17 -6.25 -0.05
N SER A 186 -7.26 -7.27 -0.84
CA SER A 186 -7.11 -8.71 -0.55
C SER A 186 -5.67 -9.23 -0.67
N THR A 187 -4.70 -8.40 -1.03
CA THR A 187 -3.30 -8.84 -1.13
C THR A 187 -2.77 -9.28 0.23
N VAL A 188 -2.11 -10.41 0.24
CA VAL A 188 -1.32 -10.90 1.38
C VAL A 188 0.16 -10.80 1.01
N PHE A 189 0.97 -10.39 1.97
CA PHE A 189 2.42 -10.38 1.81
C PHE A 189 3.10 -11.32 2.80
N GLY A 190 4.29 -11.79 2.41
CA GLY A 190 5.18 -12.55 3.28
C GLY A 190 6.62 -12.06 3.14
N LEU A 191 7.31 -11.93 4.26
CA LEU A 191 8.73 -11.61 4.36
C LEU A 191 9.50 -12.87 4.70
N PHE A 192 10.54 -13.16 3.93
CA PHE A 192 11.38 -14.35 4.08
C PHE A 192 12.84 -13.94 4.24
N ARG A 193 13.56 -14.65 5.14
CA ARG A 193 15.01 -14.43 5.33
C ARG A 193 15.86 -15.04 4.24
N ALA A 194 15.33 -16.04 3.53
CA ALA A 194 15.97 -16.70 2.40
C ALA A 194 14.99 -16.72 1.21
N LYS A 195 15.50 -17.05 0.02
CA LYS A 195 14.64 -17.17 -1.17
C LYS A 195 13.48 -18.14 -0.90
N PRO A 196 12.22 -17.70 -1.03
CA PRO A 196 11.07 -18.55 -0.80
C PRO A 196 11.01 -19.69 -1.82
N PRO A 197 10.30 -20.79 -1.51
CA PRO A 197 10.03 -21.84 -2.49
C PRO A 197 9.17 -21.28 -3.63
N ALA A 198 9.18 -21.97 -4.75
CA ALA A 198 8.24 -21.68 -5.83
C ALA A 198 6.82 -22.01 -5.35
N PHE A 199 5.90 -21.08 -5.56
CA PHE A 199 4.50 -21.29 -5.25
C PHE A 199 3.73 -21.61 -6.53
N GLU A 200 2.89 -22.62 -6.47
CA GLU A 200 1.88 -22.87 -7.49
C GLU A 200 0.56 -22.22 -7.07
N TRP A 201 0.26 -21.06 -7.66
CA TRP A 201 -0.98 -20.35 -7.44
C TRP A 201 -1.94 -20.54 -8.62
N PRO A 202 -3.27 -20.48 -8.42
CA PRO A 202 -4.22 -20.41 -9.50
C PRO A 202 -3.88 -19.27 -10.49
N THR A 203 -4.12 -19.49 -11.78
CA THR A 203 -3.80 -18.51 -12.84
C THR A 203 -4.55 -17.17 -12.69
N ALA A 204 -5.66 -17.16 -11.96
CA ALA A 204 -6.41 -15.96 -11.65
C ALA A 204 -5.73 -15.07 -10.58
N TYR A 205 -4.71 -15.58 -9.88
CA TYR A 205 -4.00 -14.82 -8.87
C TYR A 205 -2.90 -13.97 -9.50
N SER A 206 -2.69 -12.79 -8.96
CA SER A 206 -1.51 -11.99 -9.26
C SER A 206 -0.46 -12.19 -8.19
N CYS A 207 0.74 -12.60 -8.60
CA CYS A 207 1.80 -12.97 -7.66
C CYS A 207 3.12 -12.32 -8.06
N TRP A 208 3.85 -11.84 -7.06
CA TRP A 208 5.16 -11.22 -7.26
C TRP A 208 6.12 -11.67 -6.17
N THR A 209 7.38 -11.80 -6.53
CA THR A 209 8.47 -12.10 -5.61
C THR A 209 9.62 -11.16 -5.90
N PHE A 210 10.10 -10.47 -4.88
CA PHE A 210 11.18 -9.49 -4.96
C PHE A 210 12.24 -9.80 -3.89
N ARG A 211 13.47 -9.42 -4.16
CA ARG A 211 14.50 -9.27 -3.14
C ARG A 211 14.57 -7.78 -2.80
N LEU A 212 14.42 -7.47 -1.52
CA LEU A 212 14.51 -6.11 -0.98
C LEU A 212 15.95 -5.69 -0.79
#